data_5f90af7f3bf8ff9a05ad01e1dbc0556a
#
_entry.id   5f90af7f3bf8ff9a05ad01e1dbc0556a
#
_cell.length_a   1.000
_cell.length_b   1.000
_cell.length_c   1.000
_cell.angle_alpha   90.00
_cell.angle_beta   90.00
_cell.angle_gamma   90.00
#
_symmetry.space_group_name_H-M   'P 1'
#
loop_
_entity.id
_entity.type
_entity.pdbx_description
1 polymer ?
#
loop_
_entity_poly.entity_id
_entity_poly.type
_entity_poly.pdbx_seq_one_letter_code
_entity_poly.pdbx_strand_id
1 'polypeptide(L)'
;MLVGLVTFAAIPPIVTGPMIRGPIVFGTTYAGEDVDLTPERVTLVTSDGLELAAHWVHVHEPAAVVVFVSGTHGPSVTAFFGHAAMLAEEGYASLLVELRARGESQGERIGLAYDEVRDVRAAVAHVQTRLAYASVPIVAFGLSLGGATAINAAGVTPAIDGVVSLSAFSSWSEVFVDNMGLPEPFASVQRAFVDLYLGFTYGFDRRDLVPRRQIERLGSRPALLIHSRGDTQVPFASFERLAAHAPAHVETWVREGDAHLVVADGSFLRPWEDEAYASTVMGFLGRHFGR
;
A
#
# COMPACT_ATOMS: atom_id res chain seq x y z
N MET A 1 7.75 29.28 -25.93
CA MET A 1 7.88 29.13 -24.46
C MET A 1 6.52 29.01 -23.76
N LEU A 2 5.58 29.92 -23.95
CA LEU A 2 4.26 29.91 -23.31
C LEU A 2 3.45 28.63 -23.64
N VAL A 3 3.42 28.19 -24.91
CA VAL A 3 2.72 26.98 -25.36
C VAL A 3 3.26 25.73 -24.67
N GLY A 4 4.59 25.60 -24.54
CA GLY A 4 5.20 24.47 -23.83
C GLY A 4 4.80 24.40 -22.34
N LEU A 5 4.78 25.53 -21.63
CA LEU A 5 4.35 25.60 -20.23
C LEU A 5 2.87 25.22 -20.05
N VAL A 6 1.99 25.66 -20.96
CA VAL A 6 0.57 25.28 -20.95
C VAL A 6 0.41 23.77 -21.18
N THR A 7 1.20 23.18 -22.07
CA THR A 7 1.18 21.72 -22.30
C THR A 7 1.58 20.96 -21.05
N PHE A 8 2.69 21.31 -20.39
CA PHE A 8 3.13 20.65 -19.16
C PHE A 8 2.12 20.80 -18.02
N ALA A 9 1.48 21.95 -17.89
CA ALA A 9 0.45 22.17 -16.86
C ALA A 9 -0.83 21.36 -17.10
N ALA A 10 -1.17 21.05 -18.35
CA ALA A 10 -2.38 20.31 -18.71
C ALA A 10 -2.22 18.77 -18.55
N ILE A 11 -0.99 18.24 -18.62
CA ILE A 11 -0.75 16.79 -18.54
C ILE A 11 -1.22 16.18 -17.21
N PRO A 12 -0.89 16.69 -16.02
CA PRO A 12 -1.30 16.08 -14.75
C PRO A 12 -2.83 15.89 -14.63
N PRO A 13 -3.68 16.90 -14.83
CA PRO A 13 -5.12 16.70 -14.71
C PRO A 13 -5.71 15.81 -15.82
N ILE A 14 -5.15 15.81 -17.03
CA ILE A 14 -5.62 14.97 -18.13
C ILE A 14 -5.31 13.49 -17.87
N VAL A 15 -4.13 13.18 -17.34
CA VAL A 15 -3.69 11.80 -17.09
C VAL A 15 -4.18 11.31 -15.72
N THR A 16 -3.88 12.04 -14.65
CA THR A 16 -4.23 11.61 -13.28
C THR A 16 -5.74 11.71 -13.02
N GLY A 17 -6.42 12.71 -13.55
CA GLY A 17 -7.85 12.94 -13.31
C GLY A 17 -8.74 11.73 -13.60
N PRO A 18 -8.65 11.08 -14.77
CA PRO A 18 -9.36 9.84 -15.04
C PRO A 18 -8.93 8.67 -14.15
N MET A 19 -7.63 8.55 -13.85
CA MET A 19 -7.09 7.44 -13.04
C MET A 19 -7.61 7.43 -11.60
N ILE A 20 -7.90 8.60 -11.04
CA ILE A 20 -8.33 8.71 -9.63
C ILE A 20 -9.84 8.66 -9.46
N ARG A 21 -10.63 8.61 -10.54
CA ARG A 21 -12.09 8.50 -10.46
C ARG A 21 -12.49 7.12 -9.99
N GLY A 22 -13.36 7.08 -8.98
CA GLY A 22 -13.97 5.88 -8.46
C GLY A 22 -15.50 5.90 -8.66
N PRO A 23 -16.18 4.86 -8.19
CA PRO A 23 -15.60 3.66 -7.59
C PRO A 23 -14.94 2.75 -8.63
N ILE A 24 -13.85 2.10 -8.24
CA ILE A 24 -13.20 1.06 -9.03
C ILE A 24 -13.92 -0.25 -8.78
N VAL A 25 -14.43 -0.86 -9.83
CA VAL A 25 -15.02 -2.19 -9.79
C VAL A 25 -13.97 -3.19 -10.26
N PHE A 26 -13.66 -4.16 -9.42
CA PHE A 26 -12.68 -5.19 -9.77
C PHE A 26 -13.28 -6.25 -10.70
N GLY A 27 -12.55 -6.60 -11.75
CA GLY A 27 -12.95 -7.68 -12.67
C GLY A 27 -12.85 -9.07 -12.03
N THR A 28 -12.00 -9.23 -11.01
CA THR A 28 -11.83 -10.47 -10.25
C THR A 28 -11.78 -10.16 -8.76
N THR A 29 -12.59 -10.87 -8.01
CA THR A 29 -12.59 -10.92 -6.55
C THR A 29 -12.52 -12.38 -6.12
N TYR A 30 -12.04 -12.63 -4.93
CA TYR A 30 -11.90 -13.97 -4.37
C TYR A 30 -12.74 -14.10 -3.10
N ALA A 31 -13.17 -15.31 -2.79
CA ALA A 31 -13.80 -15.63 -1.53
C ALA A 31 -12.77 -16.22 -0.55
N GLY A 32 -13.03 -16.13 0.74
CA GLY A 32 -12.16 -16.76 1.74
C GLY A 32 -12.09 -18.28 1.56
N GLU A 33 -13.21 -18.87 1.13
CA GLU A 33 -13.36 -20.31 0.86
C GLU A 33 -12.43 -20.81 -0.25
N ASP A 34 -11.96 -19.94 -1.16
CA ASP A 34 -10.97 -20.32 -2.20
C ASP A 34 -9.62 -20.76 -1.60
N VAL A 35 -9.41 -20.45 -0.33
CA VAL A 35 -8.19 -20.76 0.46
C VAL A 35 -8.53 -21.27 1.87
N ASP A 36 -9.67 -21.94 2.02
CA ASP A 36 -10.15 -22.57 3.27
C ASP A 36 -10.31 -21.60 4.46
N LEU A 37 -10.57 -20.32 4.20
CA LEU A 37 -10.85 -19.32 5.22
C LEU A 37 -12.35 -18.99 5.32
N THR A 38 -12.79 -18.65 6.53
CA THR A 38 -14.14 -18.12 6.78
C THR A 38 -14.00 -16.72 7.44
N PRO A 39 -13.74 -15.66 6.64
CA PRO A 39 -13.53 -14.33 7.19
C PRO A 39 -14.84 -13.70 7.67
N GLU A 40 -14.79 -12.97 8.79
CA GLU A 40 -15.88 -12.09 9.23
C GLU A 40 -15.90 -10.84 8.33
N ARG A 41 -17.05 -10.50 7.76
CA ARG A 41 -17.23 -9.20 7.08
C ARG A 41 -17.44 -8.11 8.13
N VAL A 42 -16.67 -7.04 8.03
CA VAL A 42 -16.76 -5.88 8.93
C VAL A 42 -16.86 -4.59 8.16
N THR A 43 -17.52 -3.60 8.73
CA THR A 43 -17.56 -2.24 8.20
C THR A 43 -16.70 -1.34 9.08
N LEU A 44 -15.78 -0.60 8.45
CA LEU A 44 -14.96 0.39 9.12
C LEU A 44 -15.49 1.79 8.81
N VAL A 45 -15.40 2.70 9.75
CA VAL A 45 -15.80 4.10 9.52
C VAL A 45 -14.57 5.00 9.61
N THR A 46 -14.30 5.73 8.55
CA THR A 46 -13.16 6.65 8.48
C THR A 46 -13.45 7.95 9.23
N SER A 47 -12.40 8.72 9.55
CA SER A 47 -12.55 10.02 10.23
C SER A 47 -13.27 11.08 9.40
N ASP A 48 -13.41 10.88 8.09
CA ASP A 48 -14.18 11.72 7.17
C ASP A 48 -15.54 11.12 6.79
N GLY A 49 -15.97 10.07 7.53
CA GLY A 49 -17.32 9.53 7.51
C GLY A 49 -17.63 8.51 6.42
N LEU A 50 -16.62 8.00 5.69
CA LEU A 50 -16.83 6.93 4.72
C LEU A 50 -16.93 5.57 5.42
N GLU A 51 -17.82 4.72 4.93
CA GLU A 51 -17.90 3.31 5.29
C GLU A 51 -17.03 2.50 4.33
N LEU A 52 -16.15 1.68 4.89
CA LEU A 52 -15.28 0.80 4.14
C LEU A 52 -15.63 -0.65 4.43
N ALA A 53 -15.65 -1.45 3.36
CA ALA A 53 -15.75 -2.90 3.48
C ALA A 53 -14.40 -3.49 3.89
N ALA A 54 -14.44 -4.47 4.79
CA ALA A 54 -13.25 -5.20 5.20
C ALA A 54 -13.60 -6.65 5.57
N HIS A 55 -12.56 -7.49 5.57
CA HIS A 55 -12.65 -8.90 5.92
C HIS A 55 -11.67 -9.21 7.05
N TRP A 56 -12.16 -9.78 8.13
CA TRP A 56 -11.34 -10.14 9.28
C TRP A 56 -11.12 -11.64 9.33
N VAL A 57 -9.87 -12.05 9.31
CA VAL A 57 -9.44 -13.43 9.55
C VAL A 57 -8.94 -13.53 10.98
N HIS A 58 -9.74 -14.15 11.82
CA HIS A 58 -9.46 -14.29 13.25
C HIS A 58 -8.45 -15.40 13.53
N VAL A 59 -7.53 -15.12 14.45
CA VAL A 59 -6.64 -16.10 15.08
C VAL A 59 -6.73 -15.92 16.60
N HIS A 60 -6.79 -17.01 17.34
CA HIS A 60 -6.82 -16.96 18.80
C HIS A 60 -5.43 -16.57 19.32
N GLU A 61 -5.37 -15.52 20.18
CA GLU A 61 -4.12 -14.96 20.71
C GLU A 61 -3.06 -14.78 19.62
N PRO A 62 -3.22 -13.88 18.64
CA PRO A 62 -2.27 -13.77 17.55
C PRO A 62 -0.96 -13.12 17.98
N ALA A 63 0.12 -13.42 17.26
CA ALA A 63 1.43 -12.77 17.43
C ALA A 63 1.39 -11.31 16.95
N ALA A 64 0.66 -11.04 15.85
CA ALA A 64 0.36 -9.70 15.34
C ALA A 64 -0.94 -9.71 14.54
N VAL A 65 -1.50 -8.52 14.28
CA VAL A 65 -2.55 -8.30 13.29
C VAL A 65 -1.95 -7.66 12.05
N VAL A 66 -2.12 -8.28 10.90
CA VAL A 66 -1.65 -7.75 9.61
C VAL A 66 -2.82 -7.07 8.89
N VAL A 67 -2.71 -5.76 8.65
CA VAL A 67 -3.69 -4.97 7.93
C VAL A 67 -3.28 -4.90 6.45
N PHE A 68 -4.04 -5.58 5.59
CA PHE A 68 -3.77 -5.63 4.15
C PHE A 68 -4.50 -4.52 3.40
N VAL A 69 -3.78 -3.86 2.49
CA VAL A 69 -4.31 -2.85 1.57
C VAL A 69 -3.77 -3.05 0.15
N SER A 70 -4.66 -3.00 -0.83
CA SER A 70 -4.34 -3.31 -2.22
C SER A 70 -3.96 -2.08 -3.06
N GLY A 71 -3.61 -2.33 -4.33
CA GLY A 71 -3.19 -1.34 -5.31
C GLY A 71 -4.32 -0.43 -5.84
N THR A 72 -4.04 0.28 -6.93
CA THR A 72 -4.95 1.28 -7.51
C THR A 72 -6.15 0.61 -8.19
N HIS A 73 -5.90 -0.22 -9.21
CA HIS A 73 -6.92 -0.83 -10.06
C HIS A 73 -6.98 -2.35 -9.97
N GLY A 74 -6.13 -2.97 -9.17
CA GLY A 74 -6.03 -4.42 -8.98
C GLY A 74 -4.67 -4.82 -8.40
N PRO A 75 -4.61 -6.04 -7.88
CA PRO A 75 -5.76 -6.90 -7.61
C PRO A 75 -6.69 -6.32 -6.52
N SER A 76 -7.92 -6.86 -6.41
CA SER A 76 -8.76 -6.59 -5.22
C SER A 76 -8.02 -6.98 -3.95
N VAL A 77 -8.35 -6.37 -2.81
CA VAL A 77 -7.78 -6.77 -1.52
C VAL A 77 -8.08 -8.23 -1.18
N THR A 78 -9.14 -8.79 -1.76
CA THR A 78 -9.49 -10.20 -1.58
C THR A 78 -8.45 -11.19 -2.13
N ALA A 79 -7.56 -10.74 -3.03
CA ALA A 79 -6.41 -11.56 -3.45
C ALA A 79 -5.41 -11.84 -2.30
N PHE A 80 -5.43 -11.01 -1.25
CA PHE A 80 -4.65 -11.25 -0.04
C PHE A 80 -5.22 -12.35 0.88
N PHE A 81 -6.36 -12.95 0.55
CA PHE A 81 -6.82 -14.13 1.31
C PHE A 81 -5.78 -15.26 1.32
N GLY A 82 -5.02 -15.45 0.23
CA GLY A 82 -3.90 -16.38 0.25
C GLY A 82 -2.82 -16.04 1.28
N HIS A 83 -2.46 -14.76 1.36
CA HIS A 83 -1.52 -14.30 2.40
C HIS A 83 -2.11 -14.48 3.80
N ALA A 84 -3.39 -14.15 3.98
CA ALA A 84 -4.06 -14.31 5.26
C ALA A 84 -4.15 -15.79 5.69
N ALA A 85 -4.34 -16.73 4.75
CA ALA A 85 -4.30 -18.16 5.01
C ALA A 85 -2.91 -18.60 5.49
N MET A 86 -1.87 -18.25 4.72
CA MET A 86 -0.48 -18.55 5.09
C MET A 86 -0.09 -17.97 6.46
N LEU A 87 -0.54 -16.76 6.75
CA LEU A 87 -0.27 -16.09 8.02
C LEU A 87 -1.06 -16.70 9.20
N ALA A 88 -2.30 -17.13 8.96
CA ALA A 88 -3.13 -17.73 10.01
C ALA A 88 -2.53 -19.05 10.54
N GLU A 89 -1.91 -19.85 9.66
CA GLU A 89 -1.19 -21.08 10.04
C GLU A 89 -0.03 -20.81 11.00
N GLU A 90 0.59 -19.62 10.90
CA GLU A 90 1.71 -19.19 11.74
C GLU A 90 1.27 -18.28 12.90
N GLY A 91 -0.02 -18.19 13.15
CA GLY A 91 -0.55 -17.48 14.31
C GLY A 91 -0.69 -15.96 14.16
N TYR A 92 -0.81 -15.42 12.95
CA TYR A 92 -1.09 -14.02 12.69
C TYR A 92 -2.55 -13.82 12.27
N ALA A 93 -3.25 -12.89 12.88
CA ALA A 93 -4.57 -12.46 12.42
C ALA A 93 -4.44 -11.46 11.26
N SER A 94 -5.48 -11.36 10.43
CA SER A 94 -5.47 -10.47 9.26
C SER A 94 -6.75 -9.65 9.14
N LEU A 95 -6.60 -8.37 8.75
CA LEU A 95 -7.69 -7.48 8.39
C LEU A 95 -7.46 -6.95 6.97
N LEU A 96 -8.24 -7.45 6.01
CA LEU A 96 -8.17 -7.06 4.61
C LEU A 96 -9.11 -5.89 4.38
N VAL A 97 -8.60 -4.72 3.99
CA VAL A 97 -9.39 -3.48 3.89
C VAL A 97 -9.53 -3.07 2.42
N GLU A 98 -10.77 -2.99 1.94
CA GLU A 98 -11.04 -2.31 0.68
C GLU A 98 -10.91 -0.80 0.91
N LEU A 99 -9.88 -0.21 0.35
CA LEU A 99 -9.65 1.23 0.46
C LEU A 99 -10.80 2.01 -0.20
N ARG A 100 -10.96 3.28 0.19
CA ARG A 100 -11.96 4.19 -0.40
C ARG A 100 -12.02 4.14 -1.92
N ALA A 101 -13.22 4.34 -2.48
CA ALA A 101 -13.50 4.33 -3.91
C ALA A 101 -13.11 3.02 -4.62
N ARG A 102 -13.14 1.87 -3.92
CA ARG A 102 -12.85 0.54 -4.47
C ARG A 102 -13.85 -0.48 -3.94
N GLY A 103 -14.20 -1.44 -4.81
CA GLY A 103 -15.08 -2.55 -4.46
C GLY A 103 -16.39 -2.10 -3.83
N GLU A 104 -16.65 -2.56 -2.61
CA GLU A 104 -17.86 -2.21 -1.84
C GLU A 104 -17.66 -1.01 -0.91
N SER A 105 -16.44 -0.45 -0.82
CA SER A 105 -16.14 0.71 -0.01
C SER A 105 -16.68 2.00 -0.62
N GLN A 106 -17.18 2.90 0.22
CA GLN A 106 -17.62 4.22 -0.19
C GLN A 106 -16.47 5.10 -0.69
N GLY A 107 -16.82 6.16 -1.39
CA GLY A 107 -15.91 7.16 -1.92
C GLY A 107 -16.04 7.32 -3.43
N GLU A 108 -15.70 8.51 -3.90
CA GLU A 108 -15.82 8.87 -5.32
C GLU A 108 -14.48 8.97 -6.02
N ARG A 109 -13.39 8.98 -5.24
CA ARG A 109 -12.06 9.17 -5.79
C ARG A 109 -10.98 8.46 -4.97
N ILE A 110 -9.94 8.03 -5.68
CA ILE A 110 -8.70 7.51 -5.12
C ILE A 110 -7.86 8.66 -4.60
N GLY A 111 -7.27 8.52 -3.43
CA GLY A 111 -6.52 9.55 -2.74
C GLY A 111 -5.01 9.54 -3.01
N LEU A 112 -4.48 8.67 -3.88
CA LEU A 112 -3.06 8.54 -4.23
C LEU A 112 -2.12 8.43 -3.00
N ALA A 113 -2.53 7.65 -2.02
CA ALA A 113 -1.89 7.45 -0.71
C ALA A 113 -1.94 8.67 0.23
N TYR A 114 -2.69 9.72 -0.12
CA TYR A 114 -2.99 10.84 0.80
C TYR A 114 -4.23 10.57 1.65
N ASP A 115 -5.37 10.34 1.02
CA ASP A 115 -6.64 10.14 1.73
C ASP A 115 -6.77 8.73 2.30
N GLU A 116 -6.18 7.72 1.65
CA GLU A 116 -6.18 6.32 2.12
C GLU A 116 -5.49 6.13 3.48
N VAL A 117 -4.67 7.08 3.92
CA VAL A 117 -4.13 7.06 5.30
C VAL A 117 -5.25 7.05 6.33
N ARG A 118 -6.40 7.70 6.06
CA ARG A 118 -7.57 7.66 6.96
C ARG A 118 -8.21 6.27 6.99
N ASP A 119 -8.14 5.54 5.89
CA ASP A 119 -8.70 4.19 5.77
C ASP A 119 -7.88 3.21 6.62
N VAL A 120 -6.54 3.26 6.50
CA VAL A 120 -5.65 2.46 7.35
C VAL A 120 -5.80 2.83 8.82
N ARG A 121 -5.95 4.13 9.15
CA ARG A 121 -6.20 4.56 10.54
C ARG A 121 -7.53 4.05 11.08
N ALA A 122 -8.57 3.96 10.26
CA ALA A 122 -9.84 3.36 10.65
C ALA A 122 -9.67 1.86 10.94
N ALA A 123 -8.88 1.14 10.14
CA ALA A 123 -8.53 -0.24 10.40
C ALA A 123 -7.77 -0.42 11.72
N VAL A 124 -6.74 0.40 11.96
CA VAL A 124 -5.98 0.39 13.23
C VAL A 124 -6.89 0.66 14.42
N ALA A 125 -7.75 1.66 14.33
CA ALA A 125 -8.72 1.97 15.41
C ALA A 125 -9.67 0.79 15.65
N HIS A 126 -10.15 0.14 14.59
CA HIS A 126 -11.02 -1.04 14.72
C HIS A 126 -10.31 -2.19 15.43
N VAL A 127 -9.05 -2.49 15.08
CA VAL A 127 -8.23 -3.50 15.79
C VAL A 127 -8.13 -3.16 17.27
N GLN A 128 -7.79 -1.92 17.61
CA GLN A 128 -7.58 -1.47 18.99
C GLN A 128 -8.86 -1.48 19.84
N THR A 129 -10.04 -1.36 19.23
CA THR A 129 -11.32 -1.45 19.96
C THR A 129 -11.70 -2.89 20.36
N ARG A 130 -11.09 -3.89 19.76
CA ARG A 130 -11.32 -5.29 20.06
C ARG A 130 -10.42 -5.74 21.23
N LEU A 131 -10.99 -6.00 22.40
CA LEU A 131 -10.24 -6.35 23.64
C LEU A 131 -9.20 -7.45 23.43
N ALA A 132 -9.51 -8.47 22.64
CA ALA A 132 -8.60 -9.57 22.35
C ALA A 132 -7.36 -9.14 21.52
N TYR A 133 -7.39 -7.97 20.89
CA TYR A 133 -6.36 -7.49 19.98
C TYR A 133 -5.76 -6.12 20.40
N ALA A 134 -6.28 -5.50 21.46
CA ALA A 134 -5.95 -4.14 21.85
C ALA A 134 -4.45 -3.90 22.16
N SER A 135 -3.73 -4.93 22.57
CA SER A 135 -2.29 -4.89 22.87
C SER A 135 -1.43 -5.69 21.87
N VAL A 136 -2.06 -6.21 20.82
CA VAL A 136 -1.36 -7.01 19.80
C VAL A 136 -0.69 -6.06 18.79
N PRO A 137 0.57 -6.30 18.39
CA PRO A 137 1.25 -5.49 17.37
C PRO A 137 0.46 -5.44 16.05
N ILE A 138 0.47 -4.28 15.39
CA ILE A 138 -0.21 -4.06 14.11
C ILE A 138 0.83 -3.82 13.01
N VAL A 139 0.77 -4.63 11.96
CA VAL A 139 1.63 -4.51 10.79
C VAL A 139 0.80 -4.06 9.58
N ALA A 140 1.16 -2.95 8.96
CA ALA A 140 0.55 -2.52 7.70
C ALA A 140 1.23 -3.22 6.52
N PHE A 141 0.47 -3.94 5.71
CA PHE A 141 0.96 -4.69 4.55
C PHE A 141 0.27 -4.17 3.28
N GLY A 142 1.02 -3.66 2.33
CA GLY A 142 0.42 -3.07 1.14
C GLY A 142 1.15 -3.36 -0.16
N LEU A 143 0.38 -3.35 -1.26
CA LEU A 143 0.88 -3.49 -2.62
C LEU A 143 0.71 -2.19 -3.40
N SER A 144 1.73 -1.75 -4.14
CA SER A 144 1.66 -0.61 -5.06
C SER A 144 1.19 0.66 -4.33
N LEU A 145 0.05 1.25 -4.70
CA LEU A 145 -0.58 2.33 -3.93
C LEU A 145 -0.82 1.93 -2.46
N GLY A 146 -1.23 0.69 -2.20
CA GLY A 146 -1.38 0.17 -0.84
C GLY A 146 -0.06 0.15 -0.09
N GLY A 147 1.05 -0.22 -0.74
CA GLY A 147 2.39 -0.16 -0.16
C GLY A 147 2.81 1.27 0.19
N ALA A 148 2.57 2.22 -0.71
CA ALA A 148 2.77 3.64 -0.46
C ALA A 148 1.88 4.15 0.69
N THR A 149 0.62 3.70 0.75
CA THR A 149 -0.33 4.02 1.83
C THR A 149 0.12 3.45 3.17
N ALA A 150 0.60 2.21 3.21
CA ALA A 150 1.12 1.58 4.42
C ALA A 150 2.30 2.37 5.02
N ILE A 151 3.26 2.78 4.17
CA ILE A 151 4.38 3.63 4.60
C ILE A 151 3.88 4.98 5.12
N ASN A 152 2.99 5.65 4.36
CA ASN A 152 2.45 6.95 4.77
C ASN A 152 1.68 6.87 6.09
N ALA A 153 0.83 5.85 6.22
CA ALA A 153 0.05 5.64 7.44
C ALA A 153 0.95 5.37 8.65
N ALA A 154 1.96 4.52 8.51
CA ALA A 154 2.91 4.23 9.57
C ALA A 154 3.71 5.46 9.99
N GLY A 155 4.13 6.31 9.04
CA GLY A 155 4.86 7.54 9.33
C GLY A 155 4.09 8.55 10.19
N VAL A 156 2.74 8.51 10.16
CA VAL A 156 1.86 9.45 10.91
C VAL A 156 0.97 8.76 11.96
N THR A 157 1.09 7.43 12.14
CA THR A 157 0.29 6.64 13.09
C THR A 157 1.20 5.76 13.91
N PRO A 158 1.61 6.20 15.12
CA PRO A 158 2.54 5.44 15.98
C PRO A 158 2.03 4.04 16.39
N ALA A 159 0.73 3.80 16.32
CA ALA A 159 0.11 2.52 16.63
C ALA A 159 0.30 1.45 15.53
N ILE A 160 0.98 1.77 14.43
CA ILE A 160 1.44 0.78 13.45
C ILE A 160 2.86 0.39 13.83
N ASP A 161 3.06 -0.86 14.20
CA ASP A 161 4.30 -1.38 14.76
C ASP A 161 5.31 -1.84 13.68
N GLY A 162 4.84 -2.11 12.47
CA GLY A 162 5.69 -2.48 11.34
C GLY A 162 5.04 -2.31 9.99
N VAL A 163 5.86 -2.42 8.93
CA VAL A 163 5.41 -2.25 7.54
C VAL A 163 5.99 -3.33 6.65
N VAL A 164 5.14 -3.91 5.78
CA VAL A 164 5.57 -4.67 4.60
C VAL A 164 5.03 -3.95 3.37
N SER A 165 5.90 -3.53 2.48
CA SER A 165 5.54 -2.71 1.32
C SER A 165 6.05 -3.35 0.04
N LEU A 166 5.11 -3.76 -0.83
CA LEU A 166 5.37 -4.36 -2.13
C LEU A 166 5.23 -3.31 -3.23
N SER A 167 6.21 -3.18 -4.08
CA SER A 167 6.17 -2.36 -5.31
C SER A 167 5.64 -0.94 -5.12
N ALA A 168 5.97 -0.30 -3.98
CA ALA A 168 5.50 1.03 -3.66
C ALA A 168 6.25 2.11 -4.45
N PHE A 169 5.55 3.17 -4.81
CA PHE A 169 6.20 4.38 -5.32
C PHE A 169 6.75 5.28 -4.20
N SER A 170 7.81 6.02 -4.50
CA SER A 170 8.44 6.97 -3.57
C SER A 170 7.62 8.26 -3.36
N SER A 171 7.00 8.76 -4.43
CA SER A 171 5.95 9.76 -4.45
C SER A 171 5.16 9.64 -5.75
N TRP A 172 3.92 10.15 -5.78
CA TRP A 172 3.12 10.12 -7.01
C TRP A 172 3.76 10.95 -8.13
N SER A 173 4.30 12.11 -7.80
CA SER A 173 4.95 12.97 -8.80
C SER A 173 6.20 12.36 -9.42
N GLU A 174 6.96 11.59 -8.65
CA GLU A 174 8.14 10.88 -9.14
C GLU A 174 7.76 9.73 -10.06
N VAL A 175 6.89 8.81 -9.62
CA VAL A 175 6.47 7.69 -10.47
C VAL A 175 5.77 8.15 -11.74
N PHE A 176 5.01 9.24 -11.67
CA PHE A 176 4.35 9.84 -12.83
C PHE A 176 5.39 10.28 -13.89
N VAL A 177 6.43 11.00 -13.47
CA VAL A 177 7.47 11.52 -14.35
C VAL A 177 8.42 10.41 -14.83
N ASP A 178 8.75 9.46 -13.97
CA ASP A 178 9.56 8.29 -14.33
C ASP A 178 8.90 7.50 -15.48
N ASN A 179 7.58 7.30 -15.41
CA ASN A 179 6.82 6.61 -16.46
C ASN A 179 6.70 7.43 -17.77
N MET A 180 6.93 8.73 -17.74
CA MET A 180 6.99 9.56 -18.95
C MET A 180 8.34 9.43 -19.68
N GLY A 181 9.40 9.00 -19.01
CA GLY A 181 10.74 8.90 -19.58
C GLY A 181 11.32 10.23 -20.05
N LEU A 182 10.93 11.34 -19.42
CA LEU A 182 11.40 12.67 -19.80
C LEU A 182 12.86 12.90 -19.38
N PRO A 183 13.71 13.44 -20.26
CA PRO A 183 15.06 13.86 -19.86
C PRO A 183 15.03 15.13 -19.00
N GLU A 184 16.05 15.31 -18.15
CA GLU A 184 16.26 16.59 -17.48
C GLU A 184 16.61 17.71 -18.49
N PRO A 185 16.15 18.99 -18.29
CA PRO A 185 15.40 19.48 -17.12
C PRO A 185 13.87 19.34 -17.24
N PHE A 186 13.35 18.71 -18.31
CA PHE A 186 11.90 18.60 -18.55
C PHE A 186 11.20 17.76 -17.47
N ALA A 187 11.87 16.70 -17.00
CA ALA A 187 11.39 15.87 -15.90
C ALA A 187 11.13 16.70 -14.63
N SER A 188 12.07 17.57 -14.24
CA SER A 188 11.94 18.45 -13.08
C SER A 188 10.80 19.47 -13.23
N VAL A 189 10.65 20.05 -14.44
CA VAL A 189 9.54 20.97 -14.74
C VAL A 189 8.19 20.27 -14.63
N GLN A 190 8.07 19.07 -15.23
CA GLN A 190 6.83 18.30 -15.18
C GLN A 190 6.49 17.87 -13.75
N ARG A 191 7.49 17.48 -12.95
CA ARG A 191 7.30 17.12 -11.53
C ARG A 191 6.70 18.28 -10.75
N ALA A 192 7.19 19.52 -10.98
CA ALA A 192 6.65 20.71 -10.32
C ALA A 192 5.16 20.94 -10.67
N PHE A 193 4.74 20.68 -11.91
CA PHE A 193 3.32 20.78 -12.30
C PHE A 193 2.48 19.65 -11.70
N VAL A 194 3.01 18.43 -11.57
CA VAL A 194 2.32 17.34 -10.87
C VAL A 194 2.14 17.70 -9.40
N ASP A 195 3.19 18.16 -8.73
CA ASP A 195 3.13 18.56 -7.31
C ASP A 195 2.14 19.71 -7.08
N LEU A 196 2.08 20.67 -8.02
CA LEU A 196 1.11 21.76 -7.97
C LEU A 196 -0.33 21.24 -8.12
N TYR A 197 -0.56 20.35 -9.09
CA TYR A 197 -1.86 19.69 -9.28
C TYR A 197 -2.29 18.89 -8.05
N LEU A 198 -1.39 18.11 -7.46
CA LEU A 198 -1.65 17.35 -6.24
C LEU A 198 -1.96 18.28 -5.06
N GLY A 199 -1.24 19.40 -4.94
CA GLY A 199 -1.49 20.40 -3.92
C GLY A 199 -2.90 21.01 -4.02
N PHE A 200 -3.39 21.29 -5.24
CA PHE A 200 -4.77 21.75 -5.45
C PHE A 200 -5.81 20.63 -5.23
N THR A 201 -5.44 19.38 -5.49
CA THR A 201 -6.38 18.24 -5.42
C THR A 201 -6.52 17.70 -4.00
N TYR A 202 -5.42 17.59 -3.25
CA TYR A 202 -5.36 16.92 -1.94
C TYR A 202 -4.95 17.83 -0.78
N GLY A 203 -4.53 19.05 -1.06
CA GLY A 203 -4.09 20.05 -0.08
C GLY A 203 -2.59 20.24 -0.04
N PHE A 204 -2.15 21.50 -0.04
CA PHE A 204 -0.73 21.86 0.03
C PHE A 204 -0.09 21.53 1.39
N ASP A 205 -0.88 21.45 2.43
CA ASP A 205 -0.49 21.05 3.78
C ASP A 205 -0.04 19.57 3.87
N ARG A 206 -0.44 18.76 2.88
CA ARG A 206 -0.12 17.31 2.82
C ARG A 206 1.10 16.97 1.96
N ARG A 207 1.82 17.98 1.45
CA ARG A 207 3.00 17.75 0.59
C ARG A 207 4.09 16.87 1.23
N ASP A 208 4.09 16.76 2.55
CA ASP A 208 5.02 15.92 3.29
C ASP A 208 4.50 14.49 3.50
N LEU A 209 3.21 14.22 3.19
CA LEU A 209 2.60 12.90 3.29
C LEU A 209 2.91 12.09 2.02
N VAL A 210 4.19 11.86 1.78
CA VAL A 210 4.69 11.04 0.67
C VAL A 210 5.63 9.95 1.18
N PRO A 211 5.61 8.73 0.61
CA PRO A 211 6.31 7.57 1.17
C PRO A 211 7.78 7.81 1.49
N ARG A 212 8.54 8.47 0.60
CA ARG A 212 9.97 8.72 0.82
C ARG A 212 10.27 9.61 2.04
N ARG A 213 9.31 10.46 2.47
CA ARG A 213 9.46 11.28 3.69
C ARG A 213 8.90 10.58 4.91
N GLN A 214 7.86 9.75 4.71
CA GLN A 214 7.22 9.06 5.82
C GLN A 214 8.01 7.84 6.29
N ILE A 215 8.77 7.20 5.40
CA ILE A 215 9.65 6.07 5.77
C ILE A 215 10.75 6.50 6.76
N GLU A 216 11.24 7.73 6.69
CA GLU A 216 12.20 8.30 7.65
C GLU A 216 11.61 8.37 9.08
N ARG A 217 10.27 8.48 9.19
CA ARG A 217 9.55 8.63 10.47
C ARG A 217 9.17 7.31 11.12
N LEU A 218 9.59 6.19 10.57
CA LEU A 218 9.36 4.88 11.20
C LEU A 218 10.09 4.75 12.54
N GLY A 219 11.16 5.50 12.75
CA GLY A 219 11.98 5.38 13.97
C GLY A 219 12.64 4.02 14.01
N SER A 220 12.46 3.25 15.10
CA SER A 220 12.98 1.89 15.26
C SER A 220 12.02 0.78 14.80
N ARG A 221 10.84 1.15 14.26
CA ARG A 221 9.83 0.16 13.82
C ARG A 221 10.33 -0.59 12.59
N PRO A 222 10.23 -1.93 12.58
CA PRO A 222 10.70 -2.74 11.47
C PRO A 222 9.88 -2.47 10.21
N ALA A 223 10.55 -2.50 9.07
CA ALA A 223 9.90 -2.46 7.76
C ALA A 223 10.64 -3.34 6.76
N LEU A 224 9.87 -3.90 5.82
CA LEU A 224 10.36 -4.69 4.70
C LEU A 224 9.88 -4.05 3.39
N LEU A 225 10.82 -3.64 2.55
CA LEU A 225 10.56 -3.14 1.21
C LEU A 225 10.85 -4.24 0.19
N ILE A 226 9.86 -4.56 -0.63
CA ILE A 226 9.96 -5.58 -1.67
C ILE A 226 9.67 -4.95 -3.03
N HIS A 227 10.50 -5.24 -4.05
CA HIS A 227 10.32 -4.70 -5.40
C HIS A 227 10.92 -5.59 -6.46
N SER A 228 10.34 -5.60 -7.67
CA SER A 228 10.94 -6.25 -8.84
C SER A 228 11.78 -5.26 -9.62
N ARG A 229 12.98 -5.67 -10.05
CA ARG A 229 13.94 -4.78 -10.73
C ARG A 229 13.43 -4.25 -12.06
N GLY A 230 12.66 -5.03 -12.79
CA GLY A 230 12.09 -4.67 -14.08
C GLY A 230 10.64 -4.21 -14.04
N ASP A 231 10.10 -3.87 -12.87
CA ASP A 231 8.71 -3.39 -12.71
C ASP A 231 8.44 -2.20 -13.64
N THR A 232 7.48 -2.37 -14.56
CA THR A 232 7.11 -1.36 -15.56
C THR A 232 5.96 -0.46 -15.12
N GLN A 233 5.27 -0.77 -14.02
CA GLN A 233 4.20 0.06 -13.48
C GLN A 233 4.75 1.07 -12.47
N VAL A 234 5.60 0.59 -11.55
CA VAL A 234 6.34 1.43 -10.62
C VAL A 234 7.83 1.19 -10.84
N PRO A 235 8.51 2.04 -11.61
CA PRO A 235 9.92 1.87 -11.94
C PRO A 235 10.80 1.69 -10.71
N PHE A 236 11.84 0.86 -10.82
CA PHE A 236 12.75 0.50 -9.74
C PHE A 236 13.39 1.71 -9.05
N ALA A 237 13.51 2.84 -9.74
CA ALA A 237 13.94 4.11 -9.18
C ALA A 237 13.11 4.55 -7.96
N SER A 238 11.84 4.17 -7.87
CA SER A 238 11.01 4.42 -6.69
C SER A 238 11.50 3.64 -5.47
N PHE A 239 11.85 2.36 -5.66
CA PHE A 239 12.45 1.54 -4.61
C PHE A 239 13.80 2.10 -4.15
N GLU A 240 14.67 2.50 -5.08
CA GLU A 240 15.98 3.10 -4.77
C GLU A 240 15.83 4.36 -3.91
N ARG A 241 14.86 5.22 -4.26
CA ARG A 241 14.56 6.42 -3.46
C ARG A 241 14.02 6.08 -2.08
N LEU A 242 13.12 5.10 -1.97
CA LEU A 242 12.61 4.64 -0.67
C LEU A 242 13.74 4.07 0.19
N ALA A 243 14.56 3.18 -0.35
CA ALA A 243 15.68 2.58 0.35
C ALA A 243 16.73 3.62 0.79
N ALA A 244 16.99 4.63 -0.04
CA ALA A 244 17.92 5.72 0.28
C ALA A 244 17.45 6.62 1.44
N HIS A 245 16.13 6.73 1.65
CA HIS A 245 15.52 7.50 2.74
C HIS A 245 15.15 6.65 3.96
N ALA A 246 15.19 5.32 3.82
CA ALA A 246 14.82 4.41 4.88
C ALA A 246 15.89 4.39 6.00
N PRO A 247 15.47 4.26 7.29
CA PRO A 247 16.41 3.95 8.37
C PRO A 247 17.22 2.67 8.08
N ALA A 248 18.46 2.60 8.56
CA ALA A 248 19.41 1.53 8.24
C ALA A 248 18.95 0.10 8.62
N HIS A 249 17.99 -0.03 9.52
CA HIS A 249 17.43 -1.32 9.95
C HIS A 249 16.26 -1.80 9.05
N VAL A 250 15.80 -0.98 8.11
CA VAL A 250 14.75 -1.39 7.16
C VAL A 250 15.32 -2.46 6.24
N GLU A 251 14.64 -3.59 6.19
CA GLU A 251 15.01 -4.71 5.35
C GLU A 251 14.52 -4.49 3.91
N THR A 252 15.30 -5.00 2.97
CA THR A 252 14.97 -4.91 1.55
C THR A 252 15.09 -6.25 0.87
N TRP A 253 14.16 -6.56 -0.04
CA TRP A 253 14.26 -7.71 -0.91
C TRP A 253 13.92 -7.32 -2.35
N VAL A 254 14.84 -7.61 -3.27
CA VAL A 254 14.69 -7.30 -4.69
C VAL A 254 14.61 -8.59 -5.47
N ARG A 255 13.57 -8.72 -6.28
CA ARG A 255 13.39 -9.81 -7.22
C ARG A 255 13.89 -9.40 -8.61
N GLU A 256 14.59 -10.29 -9.29
CA GLU A 256 14.85 -10.13 -10.72
C GLU A 256 13.56 -10.46 -11.50
N GLY A 257 13.31 -9.70 -12.59
CA GLY A 257 12.10 -9.81 -13.40
C GLY A 257 11.28 -8.54 -13.39
N ASP A 258 10.12 -8.59 -14.02
CA ASP A 258 9.24 -7.45 -14.32
C ASP A 258 7.87 -7.51 -13.59
N ALA A 259 7.66 -8.53 -12.76
CA ALA A 259 6.39 -8.76 -12.09
C ALA A 259 6.08 -7.66 -11.06
N HIS A 260 5.11 -6.79 -11.34
CA HIS A 260 4.65 -5.75 -10.42
C HIS A 260 4.10 -6.33 -9.11
N LEU A 261 3.44 -7.49 -9.15
CA LEU A 261 2.93 -8.17 -7.97
C LEU A 261 4.01 -8.83 -7.12
N VAL A 262 5.24 -8.91 -7.62
CA VAL A 262 6.42 -9.54 -7.00
C VAL A 262 6.35 -11.06 -6.90
N VAL A 263 5.18 -11.65 -6.64
CA VAL A 263 4.98 -13.10 -6.55
C VAL A 263 5.18 -13.72 -7.93
N ALA A 264 5.92 -14.83 -8.01
CA ALA A 264 6.11 -15.56 -9.25
C ALA A 264 4.78 -16.09 -9.80
N ASP A 265 4.70 -16.20 -11.12
CA ASP A 265 3.55 -16.77 -11.86
C ASP A 265 2.17 -16.13 -11.57
N GLY A 266 2.16 -14.94 -10.96
CA GLY A 266 0.95 -14.15 -10.74
C GLY A 266 -0.02 -14.72 -9.71
N SER A 267 0.36 -15.78 -8.98
CA SER A 267 -0.50 -16.42 -7.98
C SER A 267 -0.51 -15.65 -6.65
N PHE A 268 -1.02 -14.41 -6.68
CA PHE A 268 -1.14 -13.60 -5.47
C PHE A 268 -2.08 -14.24 -4.41
N LEU A 269 -2.99 -15.09 -4.87
CA LEU A 269 -3.87 -15.89 -4.01
C LEU A 269 -3.17 -17.11 -3.38
N ARG A 270 -2.03 -17.54 -3.94
CA ARG A 270 -1.25 -18.69 -3.45
C ARG A 270 0.21 -18.33 -3.23
N PRO A 271 0.50 -17.37 -2.32
CA PRO A 271 1.86 -16.85 -2.12
C PRO A 271 2.84 -17.92 -1.65
N TRP A 272 2.36 -19.01 -1.04
CA TRP A 272 3.19 -20.14 -0.62
C TRP A 272 3.77 -20.97 -1.77
N GLU A 273 3.23 -20.87 -3.00
CA GLU A 273 3.81 -21.52 -4.19
C GLU A 273 5.10 -20.83 -4.63
N ASP A 274 5.35 -19.60 -4.19
CA ASP A 274 6.60 -18.86 -4.34
C ASP A 274 7.40 -18.92 -3.03
N GLU A 275 8.17 -20.00 -2.85
CA GLU A 275 8.92 -20.24 -1.63
C GLU A 275 9.87 -19.08 -1.25
N ALA A 276 10.51 -18.45 -2.22
CA ALA A 276 11.44 -17.34 -1.97
C ALA A 276 10.70 -16.10 -1.43
N TYR A 277 9.53 -15.81 -1.99
CA TYR A 277 8.67 -14.74 -1.52
C TYR A 277 8.10 -15.06 -0.13
N ALA A 278 7.48 -16.23 0.02
CA ALA A 278 6.85 -16.66 1.25
C ALA A 278 7.86 -16.68 2.41
N SER A 279 9.04 -17.28 2.21
CA SER A 279 10.10 -17.32 3.24
C SER A 279 10.61 -15.93 3.61
N THR A 280 10.68 -14.99 2.65
CA THR A 280 11.09 -13.61 2.92
C THR A 280 10.07 -12.90 3.81
N VAL A 281 8.78 -12.96 3.47
CA VAL A 281 7.70 -12.33 4.25
C VAL A 281 7.58 -12.96 5.63
N MET A 282 7.51 -14.31 5.69
CA MET A 282 7.38 -15.04 6.95
C MET A 282 8.61 -14.88 7.84
N GLY A 283 9.79 -14.90 7.24
CA GLY A 283 11.04 -14.66 7.97
C GLY A 283 11.10 -13.26 8.60
N PHE A 284 10.66 -12.23 7.89
CA PHE A 284 10.56 -10.87 8.44
C PHE A 284 9.56 -10.82 9.62
N LEU A 285 8.33 -11.32 9.42
CA LEU A 285 7.31 -11.31 10.46
C LEU A 285 7.75 -12.12 11.69
N GLY A 286 8.34 -13.29 11.48
CA GLY A 286 8.82 -14.15 12.56
C GLY A 286 9.92 -13.51 13.40
N ARG A 287 10.87 -12.79 12.77
CA ARG A 287 11.95 -12.08 13.49
C ARG A 287 11.47 -10.92 14.35
N HIS A 288 10.46 -10.20 13.89
CA HIS A 288 10.05 -8.95 14.52
C HIS A 288 8.78 -9.05 15.35
N PHE A 289 7.90 -10.02 15.04
CA PHE A 289 6.58 -10.15 15.63
C PHE A 289 6.25 -11.61 16.05
N GLY A 290 7.17 -12.57 15.79
CA GLY A 290 7.02 -13.97 16.23
C GLY A 290 7.04 -14.10 17.76
N ARG A 291 6.41 -15.18 18.25
CA ARG A 291 6.42 -15.54 19.69
C ARG A 291 7.65 -16.30 20.07
#